data_f60f85670108800525a699bb78085b75
#
_entry.id   f60f85670108800525a699bb78085b75
#
_cell.length_a   1.000
_cell.length_b   1.000
_cell.length_c   1.000
_cell.angle_alpha   90.00
_cell.angle_beta   90.00
_cell.angle_gamma   90.00
#
_symmetry.space_group_name_H-M   'P 1'
#
loop_
_entity.id
_entity.type
_entity.pdbx_description
1 polymer ?
#
loop_
_entity_poly.entity_id
_entity_poly.type
_entity_poly.pdbx_seq_one_letter_code
_entity_poly.pdbx_strand_id
1 'polypeptide(L)'
;KVRLDDTFFATDFAKDHHAMHNGIAFDIFCHDNTANSAIGRKIHMAVTLFTRALVFNKWNNRKAENGSRIQSIVTNFCKKIFPLRFSMWLEVRTLKFFKNKKNAKYLYDGMGRNIYNGAFPKEYLDDVAYADFEGYKFPVPKEYDKYLTFLYGDYMELAPLSTRMGCHEIALCDIGKYDGFKIRKPDSEK
;
A
#
# COMPACT_ATOMS: atom_id res chain seq x y z
N LYS A 1 -8.78 2.27 2.49
CA LYS A 1 -8.64 3.12 3.67
C LYS A 1 -9.89 3.01 4.53
N VAL A 2 -9.70 2.89 5.84
CA VAL A 2 -10.76 3.09 6.84
C VAL A 2 -10.53 4.47 7.44
N ARG A 3 -11.60 5.26 7.57
CA ARG A 3 -11.53 6.64 8.03
C ARG A 3 -12.35 6.84 9.29
N LEU A 4 -11.86 7.69 10.15
CA LEU A 4 -12.54 8.07 11.38
C LEU A 4 -13.46 9.26 11.08
N ASP A 5 -14.76 9.09 11.34
CA ASP A 5 -15.75 10.16 11.20
C ASP A 5 -15.53 11.26 12.24
N ASP A 6 -16.05 12.44 11.95
CA ASP A 6 -15.92 13.63 12.78
C ASP A 6 -14.46 14.08 13.02
N THR A 7 -13.56 13.72 12.10
CA THR A 7 -12.17 14.21 12.09
C THR A 7 -11.83 14.76 10.70
N PHE A 8 -10.85 15.65 10.64
CA PHE A 8 -10.36 16.21 9.40
C PHE A 8 -8.83 16.19 9.38
N PHE A 9 -8.27 15.51 8.39
CA PHE A 9 -6.83 15.37 8.24
C PHE A 9 -6.49 15.48 6.75
N ALA A 10 -6.02 16.65 6.35
CA ALA A 10 -5.84 16.95 4.94
C ALA A 10 -4.45 17.46 4.61
N THR A 11 -3.94 17.04 3.48
CA THR A 11 -2.79 17.63 2.80
C THR A 11 -3.20 18.92 2.08
N ASP A 12 -2.24 19.73 1.62
CA ASP A 12 -2.51 20.93 0.84
C ASP A 12 -3.43 20.67 -0.37
N PHE A 13 -3.25 19.56 -1.04
CA PHE A 13 -4.13 19.16 -2.14
C PHE A 13 -5.56 18.85 -1.67
N ALA A 14 -5.69 18.19 -0.54
CA ALA A 14 -6.99 17.65 -0.08
C ALA A 14 -7.84 18.70 0.68
N LYS A 15 -7.22 19.75 1.24
CA LYS A 15 -7.92 20.76 2.04
C LYS A 15 -9.03 21.48 1.26
N ASP A 16 -8.84 21.68 -0.04
CA ASP A 16 -9.78 22.38 -0.91
C ASP A 16 -10.79 21.44 -1.60
N HIS A 17 -10.69 20.12 -1.35
CA HIS A 17 -11.56 19.11 -1.95
C HIS A 17 -12.58 18.58 -0.95
N HIS A 18 -13.57 19.40 -0.62
CA HIS A 18 -14.61 19.09 0.40
C HIS A 18 -15.50 17.88 0.06
N ALA A 19 -15.53 17.45 -1.20
CA ALA A 19 -16.23 16.23 -1.61
C ALA A 19 -15.50 14.94 -1.21
N MET A 20 -14.22 15.05 -0.78
CA MET A 20 -13.44 13.92 -0.30
C MET A 20 -13.61 13.76 1.21
N HIS A 21 -13.80 12.53 1.66
CA HIS A 21 -13.77 12.24 3.09
C HIS A 21 -12.31 12.31 3.58
N ASN A 22 -11.95 13.36 4.29
CA ASN A 22 -10.60 13.65 4.75
C ASN A 22 -10.37 13.31 6.23
N GLY A 23 -11.15 12.41 6.82
CA GLY A 23 -10.93 11.95 8.19
C GLY A 23 -9.60 11.23 8.39
N ILE A 24 -9.10 11.20 9.63
CA ILE A 24 -7.94 10.39 10.02
C ILE A 24 -8.15 8.97 9.52
N ALA A 25 -7.14 8.40 8.91
CA ALA A 25 -7.29 7.12 8.23
C ALA A 25 -6.12 6.17 8.50
N PHE A 26 -6.42 4.88 8.44
CA PHE A 26 -5.41 3.86 8.24
C PHE A 26 -5.64 3.11 6.92
N ASP A 27 -4.55 2.66 6.34
CA ASP A 27 -4.57 1.97 5.06
C ASP A 27 -4.67 0.45 5.28
N ILE A 28 -5.50 -0.20 4.47
CA ILE A 28 -5.56 -1.66 4.37
C ILE A 28 -4.90 -2.02 3.05
N PHE A 29 -3.81 -2.76 3.12
CA PHE A 29 -3.10 -3.27 1.95
C PHE A 29 -3.49 -4.72 1.69
N CYS A 30 -3.96 -4.99 0.48
CA CYS A 30 -4.29 -6.34 0.06
C CYS A 30 -3.08 -6.98 -0.61
N HIS A 31 -2.75 -8.19 -0.20
CA HIS A 31 -1.73 -9.00 -0.85
C HIS A 31 -2.38 -10.01 -1.78
N ASP A 32 -1.90 -10.05 -3.02
CA ASP A 32 -2.42 -10.94 -4.05
C ASP A 32 -1.48 -12.13 -4.30
N ASN A 33 -2.07 -13.27 -4.66
CA ASN A 33 -1.29 -14.42 -5.09
C ASN A 33 -0.50 -14.11 -6.36
N THR A 34 0.69 -14.73 -6.49
CA THR A 34 1.48 -14.65 -7.71
C THR A 34 1.98 -16.03 -8.18
N ALA A 35 2.79 -16.06 -9.23
CA ALA A 35 3.36 -17.28 -9.77
C ALA A 35 4.35 -17.93 -8.78
N ASN A 36 4.42 -19.27 -8.77
CA ASN A 36 5.41 -19.98 -7.95
C ASN A 36 6.83 -19.96 -8.55
N SER A 37 6.95 -19.84 -9.88
CA SER A 37 8.25 -19.74 -10.54
C SER A 37 8.81 -18.31 -10.47
N ALA A 38 10.13 -18.18 -10.35
CA ALA A 38 10.79 -16.87 -10.28
C ALA A 38 10.54 -16.03 -11.54
N ILE A 39 10.62 -16.64 -12.71
CA ILE A 39 10.36 -15.98 -13.99
C ILE A 39 8.89 -15.52 -14.06
N GLY A 40 7.95 -16.40 -13.69
CA GLY A 40 6.52 -16.06 -13.66
C GLY A 40 6.20 -14.92 -12.71
N ARG A 41 6.84 -14.85 -11.54
CA ARG A 41 6.70 -13.71 -10.61
C ARG A 41 7.18 -12.40 -11.24
N LYS A 42 8.38 -12.41 -11.85
CA LYS A 42 8.93 -11.22 -12.52
C LYS A 42 8.01 -10.72 -13.64
N ILE A 43 7.51 -11.63 -14.47
CA ILE A 43 6.57 -11.29 -15.55
C ILE A 43 5.27 -10.71 -14.97
N HIS A 44 4.66 -11.38 -13.99
CA HIS A 44 3.42 -10.92 -13.37
C HIS A 44 3.57 -9.53 -12.75
N MET A 45 4.66 -9.30 -12.02
CA MET A 45 4.95 -7.99 -11.42
C MET A 45 5.21 -6.91 -12.48
N ALA A 46 5.93 -7.23 -13.56
CA ALA A 46 6.17 -6.29 -14.66
C ALA A 46 4.85 -5.88 -15.35
N VAL A 47 3.95 -6.84 -15.59
CA VAL A 47 2.62 -6.57 -16.15
C VAL A 47 1.78 -5.73 -15.18
N THR A 48 1.82 -6.03 -13.88
CA THR A 48 1.12 -5.24 -12.86
C THR A 48 1.63 -3.80 -12.81
N LEU A 49 2.94 -3.59 -12.82
CA LEU A 49 3.53 -2.25 -12.87
C LEU A 49 3.13 -1.49 -14.13
N PHE A 50 3.06 -2.17 -15.27
CA PHE A 50 2.63 -1.57 -16.53
C PHE A 50 1.17 -1.15 -16.47
N THR A 51 0.26 -2.03 -16.06
CA THR A 51 -1.18 -1.74 -15.97
C THR A 51 -1.46 -0.63 -14.96
N ARG A 52 -0.79 -0.65 -13.81
CA ARG A 52 -0.83 0.39 -12.80
C ARG A 52 -0.35 1.75 -13.35
N ALA A 53 0.75 1.77 -14.11
CA ALA A 53 1.23 2.98 -14.75
C ALA A 53 0.22 3.56 -15.76
N LEU A 54 -0.51 2.72 -16.50
CA LEU A 54 -1.57 3.16 -17.40
C LEU A 54 -2.69 3.87 -16.63
N VAL A 55 -3.15 3.30 -15.51
CA VAL A 55 -4.20 3.89 -14.68
C VAL A 55 -3.72 5.18 -14.04
N PHE A 56 -2.55 5.15 -13.39
CA PHE A 56 -2.00 6.30 -12.66
C PHE A 56 -1.74 7.51 -13.56
N ASN A 57 -1.11 7.30 -14.72
CA ASN A 57 -0.82 8.39 -15.65
C ASN A 57 -2.09 8.97 -16.26
N LYS A 58 -3.13 8.16 -16.39
CA LYS A 58 -4.43 8.62 -16.89
C LYS A 58 -5.21 9.40 -15.85
N TRP A 59 -5.20 8.92 -14.60
CA TRP A 59 -5.84 9.59 -13.47
C TRP A 59 -5.24 10.97 -13.21
N ASN A 60 -3.91 11.05 -13.10
CA ASN A 60 -3.22 12.29 -12.76
C ASN A 60 -2.99 13.25 -13.94
N ASN A 61 -3.40 12.86 -15.15
CA ASN A 61 -3.09 13.58 -16.38
C ASN A 61 -1.60 13.97 -16.53
N ARG A 62 -0.71 13.29 -15.82
CA ARG A 62 0.73 13.52 -15.86
C ARG A 62 1.37 12.76 -17.02
N LYS A 63 2.42 13.34 -17.58
CA LYS A 63 3.33 12.57 -18.44
C LYS A 63 4.11 11.60 -17.56
N ALA A 64 4.37 10.38 -18.04
CA ALA A 64 5.24 9.44 -17.35
C ALA A 64 6.67 9.97 -17.37
N GLU A 65 7.07 10.69 -16.32
CA GLU A 65 8.40 11.27 -16.20
C GLU A 65 9.40 10.33 -15.51
N ASN A 66 8.87 9.37 -14.74
CA ASN A 66 9.66 8.41 -13.95
C ASN A 66 9.65 7.04 -14.61
N GLY A 67 10.64 6.75 -15.42
CA GLY A 67 10.82 5.46 -16.10
C GLY A 67 11.82 5.53 -17.25
N SER A 68 12.14 4.39 -17.85
CA SER A 68 12.93 4.39 -19.08
C SER A 68 12.19 5.16 -20.18
N ARG A 69 12.90 5.81 -21.11
CA ARG A 69 12.29 6.52 -22.24
C ARG A 69 11.29 5.64 -23.01
N ILE A 70 11.63 4.36 -23.21
CA ILE A 70 10.77 3.38 -23.89
C ILE A 70 9.47 3.16 -23.10
N GLN A 71 9.56 2.96 -21.79
CA GLN A 71 8.38 2.78 -20.92
C GLN A 71 7.45 4.01 -20.99
N SER A 72 8.01 5.21 -20.96
CA SER A 72 7.25 6.46 -21.07
C SER A 72 6.54 6.58 -22.43
N ILE A 73 7.21 6.26 -23.53
CA ILE A 73 6.63 6.30 -24.89
C ILE A 73 5.48 5.30 -24.98
N VAL A 74 5.69 4.05 -24.58
CA VAL A 74 4.68 2.98 -24.64
C VAL A 74 3.47 3.34 -23.76
N THR A 75 3.70 3.79 -22.54
CA THR A 75 2.61 4.17 -21.63
C THR A 75 1.80 5.35 -22.17
N ASN A 76 2.47 6.39 -22.70
CA ASN A 76 1.79 7.54 -23.27
C ASN A 76 0.99 7.19 -24.53
N PHE A 77 1.50 6.28 -25.37
CA PHE A 77 0.77 5.76 -26.52
C PHE A 77 -0.47 4.96 -26.10
N CYS A 78 -0.30 3.99 -25.19
CA CYS A 78 -1.41 3.20 -24.68
C CYS A 78 -2.45 4.05 -23.96
N LYS A 79 -2.05 5.14 -23.27
CA LYS A 79 -2.95 6.10 -22.63
C LYS A 79 -3.91 6.75 -23.63
N LYS A 80 -3.50 6.98 -24.86
CA LYS A 80 -4.36 7.57 -25.89
C LYS A 80 -5.38 6.57 -26.43
N ILE A 81 -5.01 5.29 -26.50
CA ILE A 81 -5.85 4.25 -27.13
C ILE A 81 -6.86 3.69 -26.13
N PHE A 82 -6.43 3.36 -24.90
CA PHE A 82 -7.28 2.66 -23.94
C PHE A 82 -8.07 3.66 -23.07
N PRO A 83 -9.40 3.54 -22.95
CA PRO A 83 -10.17 4.34 -22.00
C PRO A 83 -9.81 3.99 -20.55
N LEU A 84 -9.99 4.92 -19.61
CA LEU A 84 -9.64 4.72 -18.18
C LEU A 84 -10.32 3.47 -17.61
N ARG A 85 -11.60 3.26 -17.90
CA ARG A 85 -12.36 2.10 -17.41
C ARG A 85 -11.75 0.77 -17.86
N PHE A 86 -11.24 0.71 -19.10
CA PHE A 86 -10.55 -0.46 -19.61
C PHE A 86 -9.20 -0.68 -18.90
N SER A 87 -8.43 0.39 -18.70
CA SER A 87 -7.15 0.31 -17.98
C SER A 87 -7.35 -0.18 -16.54
N MET A 88 -8.36 0.32 -15.83
CA MET A 88 -8.73 -0.14 -14.50
C MET A 88 -9.19 -1.61 -14.48
N TRP A 89 -10.00 -2.00 -15.46
CA TRP A 89 -10.42 -3.38 -15.62
C TRP A 89 -9.21 -4.31 -15.83
N LEU A 90 -8.27 -3.91 -16.69
CA LEU A 90 -7.06 -4.67 -16.97
C LEU A 90 -6.18 -4.81 -15.73
N GLU A 91 -6.00 -3.72 -14.97
CA GLU A 91 -5.25 -3.74 -13.71
C GLU A 91 -5.86 -4.72 -12.71
N VAL A 92 -7.17 -4.64 -12.47
CA VAL A 92 -7.87 -5.57 -11.57
C VAL A 92 -7.77 -7.02 -12.05
N ARG A 93 -7.83 -7.26 -13.36
CA ARG A 93 -7.67 -8.62 -13.94
C ARG A 93 -6.25 -9.14 -13.75
N THR A 94 -5.25 -8.28 -13.89
CA THR A 94 -3.85 -8.63 -13.67
C THR A 94 -3.61 -8.97 -12.19
N LEU A 95 -4.03 -8.14 -11.26
CA LEU A 95 -3.91 -8.38 -9.81
C LEU A 95 -4.54 -9.72 -9.42
N LYS A 96 -5.76 -9.98 -9.90
CA LYS A 96 -6.53 -11.18 -9.57
C LYS A 96 -6.18 -12.40 -10.42
N PHE A 97 -5.17 -12.34 -11.28
CA PHE A 97 -4.89 -13.43 -12.22
C PHE A 97 -4.63 -14.77 -11.53
N PHE A 98 -3.93 -14.74 -10.40
CA PHE A 98 -3.64 -15.94 -9.62
C PHE A 98 -4.56 -16.14 -8.40
N LYS A 99 -5.67 -15.39 -8.25
CA LYS A 99 -6.52 -15.46 -7.05
C LYS A 99 -7.01 -16.87 -6.70
N ASN A 100 -7.32 -17.69 -7.71
CA ASN A 100 -7.87 -19.03 -7.54
C ASN A 100 -6.79 -20.12 -7.48
N LYS A 101 -5.52 -19.76 -7.46
CA LYS A 101 -4.42 -20.71 -7.41
C LYS A 101 -4.31 -21.32 -6.01
N LYS A 102 -4.89 -22.51 -5.80
CA LYS A 102 -4.91 -23.21 -4.51
C LYS A 102 -3.52 -23.43 -3.91
N ASN A 103 -2.50 -23.66 -4.75
CA ASN A 103 -1.12 -23.94 -4.35
C ASN A 103 -0.20 -22.71 -4.54
N ALA A 104 -0.72 -21.50 -4.39
CA ALA A 104 0.11 -20.30 -4.43
C ALA A 104 1.01 -20.27 -3.19
N LYS A 105 2.32 -20.16 -3.41
CA LYS A 105 3.34 -20.10 -2.36
C LYS A 105 3.84 -18.69 -2.11
N TYR A 106 3.49 -17.73 -2.97
CA TYR A 106 4.00 -16.37 -2.92
C TYR A 106 2.88 -15.35 -3.03
N LEU A 107 3.02 -14.31 -2.24
CA LEU A 107 2.19 -13.11 -2.25
C LEU A 107 3.02 -11.90 -2.73
N TYR A 108 2.34 -10.86 -3.19
CA TYR A 108 2.95 -9.58 -3.50
C TYR A 108 1.96 -8.44 -3.25
N ASP A 109 2.50 -7.25 -2.98
CA ASP A 109 1.73 -6.01 -2.82
C ASP A 109 1.56 -5.32 -4.18
N GLY A 110 0.56 -5.73 -4.95
CA GLY A 110 0.33 -5.21 -6.30
C GLY A 110 -0.11 -3.75 -6.34
N MET A 111 -0.81 -3.27 -5.32
CA MET A 111 -1.34 -1.91 -5.25
C MET A 111 -0.45 -0.94 -4.45
N GLY A 112 0.35 -1.46 -3.55
CA GLY A 112 1.18 -0.67 -2.66
C GLY A 112 2.54 -0.30 -3.26
N ARG A 113 3.31 0.44 -2.48
CA ARG A 113 4.68 0.83 -2.82
C ARG A 113 5.64 -0.36 -2.75
N ASN A 114 5.31 -1.35 -1.91
CA ASN A 114 6.17 -2.51 -1.67
C ASN A 114 6.26 -3.50 -2.84
N ILE A 115 5.52 -3.25 -3.93
CA ILE A 115 5.68 -4.04 -5.17
C ILE A 115 7.14 -4.07 -5.65
N TYR A 116 7.91 -3.02 -5.39
CA TYR A 116 9.33 -2.95 -5.78
C TYR A 116 10.23 -3.86 -4.94
N ASN A 117 9.80 -4.28 -3.75
CA ASN A 117 10.52 -5.26 -2.94
C ASN A 117 10.35 -6.69 -3.48
N GLY A 118 9.36 -6.90 -4.34
CA GLY A 118 9.10 -8.19 -4.93
C GLY A 118 8.00 -8.98 -4.24
N ALA A 119 7.98 -10.29 -4.51
CA ALA A 119 7.06 -11.23 -3.90
C ALA A 119 7.73 -11.95 -2.73
N PHE A 120 6.97 -12.21 -1.69
CA PHE A 120 7.42 -12.89 -0.47
C PHE A 120 6.63 -14.20 -0.25
N PRO A 121 7.17 -15.15 0.54
CA PRO A 121 6.49 -16.39 0.88
C PRO A 121 5.17 -16.12 1.61
N LYS A 122 4.11 -16.80 1.19
CA LYS A 122 2.79 -16.69 1.78
C LYS A 122 2.78 -17.07 3.27
N GLU A 123 3.63 -18.02 3.66
CA GLU A 123 3.79 -18.51 5.04
C GLU A 123 4.14 -17.39 6.04
N TYR A 124 4.66 -16.24 5.58
CA TYR A 124 4.93 -15.10 6.48
C TYR A 124 3.66 -14.51 7.09
N LEU A 125 2.51 -14.69 6.44
CA LEU A 125 1.23 -14.11 6.86
C LEU A 125 0.15 -15.16 7.18
N ASP A 126 0.45 -16.45 7.09
CA ASP A 126 -0.56 -17.53 7.26
C ASP A 126 -1.00 -17.69 8.72
N ASP A 127 -0.06 -17.53 9.67
CA ASP A 127 -0.33 -17.68 11.10
C ASP A 127 -0.35 -16.33 11.81
N VAL A 128 -1.16 -16.24 12.87
CA VAL A 128 -1.33 -15.04 13.69
C VAL A 128 -0.73 -15.27 15.07
N ALA A 129 0.03 -14.30 15.56
CA ALA A 129 0.46 -14.13 16.94
C ALA A 129 -0.12 -12.85 17.52
N TYR A 130 0.04 -12.61 18.81
CA TYR A 130 -0.37 -11.37 19.46
C TYR A 130 0.86 -10.66 20.02
N ALA A 131 1.00 -9.39 19.70
CA ALA A 131 2.05 -8.52 20.23
C ALA A 131 1.45 -7.37 21.04
N ASP A 132 2.17 -6.96 22.06
CA ASP A 132 1.76 -5.83 22.89
C ASP A 132 2.18 -4.51 22.23
N PHE A 133 1.23 -3.60 22.12
CA PHE A 133 1.45 -2.24 21.63
C PHE A 133 0.62 -1.25 22.45
N GLU A 134 1.27 -0.30 23.11
CA GLU A 134 0.63 0.71 23.97
C GLU A 134 -0.30 0.11 25.05
N GLY A 135 0.04 -1.07 25.56
CA GLY A 135 -0.72 -1.80 26.58
C GLY A 135 -1.91 -2.59 26.04
N TYR A 136 -2.09 -2.69 24.72
CA TYR A 136 -3.10 -3.52 24.07
C TYR A 136 -2.45 -4.66 23.29
N LYS A 137 -3.16 -5.79 23.16
CA LYS A 137 -2.74 -6.93 22.36
C LYS A 137 -3.31 -6.84 20.96
N PHE A 138 -2.44 -6.76 19.96
CA PHE A 138 -2.82 -6.72 18.56
C PHE A 138 -2.44 -8.02 17.84
N PRO A 139 -3.30 -8.50 16.93
CA PRO A 139 -2.93 -9.60 16.06
C PRO A 139 -1.87 -9.14 15.06
N VAL A 140 -0.78 -9.89 15.01
CA VAL A 140 0.33 -9.68 14.06
C VAL A 140 0.65 -10.99 13.36
N PRO A 141 1.24 -10.98 12.16
CA PRO A 141 1.77 -12.20 11.56
C PRO A 141 2.76 -12.88 12.51
N LYS A 142 2.65 -14.20 12.68
CA LYS A 142 3.58 -14.96 13.54
C LYS A 142 5.04 -14.80 13.08
N GLU A 143 5.25 -14.79 11.77
CA GLU A 143 6.55 -14.59 11.14
C GLU A 143 6.84 -13.11 10.83
N TYR A 144 6.38 -12.20 11.72
CA TYR A 144 6.51 -10.75 11.51
C TYR A 144 7.96 -10.31 11.30
N ASP A 145 8.91 -10.94 11.95
CA ASP A 145 10.33 -10.63 11.81
C ASP A 145 10.82 -10.84 10.38
N LYS A 146 10.50 -12.00 9.78
CA LYS A 146 10.84 -12.29 8.38
C LYS A 146 10.13 -11.34 7.42
N TYR A 147 8.88 -11.00 7.72
CA TYR A 147 8.10 -10.08 6.89
C TYR A 147 8.64 -8.65 6.95
N LEU A 148 8.96 -8.15 8.14
CA LEU A 148 9.54 -6.81 8.33
C LEU A 148 10.95 -6.72 7.73
N THR A 149 11.77 -7.75 7.92
CA THR A 149 13.10 -7.83 7.28
C THR A 149 12.99 -7.82 5.75
N PHE A 150 12.01 -8.54 5.18
CA PHE A 150 11.76 -8.49 3.75
C PHE A 150 11.37 -7.08 3.26
N LEU A 151 10.56 -6.34 4.03
CA LEU A 151 10.09 -5.01 3.64
C LEU A 151 11.13 -3.91 3.83
N TYR A 152 11.87 -3.95 4.93
CA TYR A 152 12.67 -2.81 5.41
C TYR A 152 14.14 -3.14 5.62
N GLY A 153 14.57 -4.40 5.46
CA GLY A 153 15.92 -4.84 5.80
C GLY A 153 16.10 -4.92 7.33
N ASP A 154 17.13 -4.29 7.85
CA ASP A 154 17.29 -4.16 9.29
C ASP A 154 16.32 -3.11 9.85
N TYR A 155 15.10 -3.55 10.11
CA TYR A 155 14.02 -2.67 10.57
C TYR A 155 14.18 -2.22 12.03
N MET A 156 15.11 -2.84 12.79
CA MET A 156 15.45 -2.42 14.15
C MET A 156 16.40 -1.23 14.15
N GLU A 157 17.10 -0.99 13.04
CA GLU A 157 17.93 0.19 12.88
C GLU A 157 17.05 1.40 12.51
N LEU A 158 17.17 2.46 13.33
CA LEU A 158 16.42 3.68 13.06
C LEU A 158 16.92 4.35 11.77
N ALA A 159 16.00 4.65 10.86
CA ALA A 159 16.32 5.37 9.65
C ALA A 159 17.05 6.71 9.95
N PRO A 160 17.91 7.21 9.06
CA PRO A 160 18.55 8.51 9.22
C PRO A 160 17.54 9.64 9.46
N LEU A 161 17.88 10.60 10.31
CA LEU A 161 16.99 11.72 10.67
C LEU A 161 16.39 12.44 9.45
N SER A 162 17.18 12.58 8.38
CA SER A 162 16.76 13.21 7.12
C SER A 162 15.63 12.47 6.41
N THR A 163 15.44 11.18 6.68
CA THR A 163 14.40 10.33 6.05
C THR A 163 13.23 10.03 6.97
N ARG A 164 13.25 10.48 8.22
CA ARG A 164 12.17 10.26 9.20
C ARG A 164 10.97 11.18 9.02
N MET A 165 11.05 12.14 8.12
CA MET A 165 9.91 13.01 7.82
C MET A 165 8.82 12.21 7.12
N GLY A 166 7.57 12.39 7.56
CA GLY A 166 6.42 11.80 6.92
C GLY A 166 6.31 12.23 5.46
N CYS A 167 5.88 11.33 4.60
CA CYS A 167 5.70 11.62 3.17
C CYS A 167 4.44 12.46 2.86
N HIS A 168 3.71 12.89 3.89
CA HIS A 168 2.51 13.71 3.75
C HIS A 168 2.71 15.03 4.49
N GLU A 169 2.74 16.13 3.74
CA GLU A 169 2.65 17.47 4.28
C GLU A 169 1.20 17.70 4.74
N ILE A 170 1.02 17.79 6.06
CA ILE A 170 -0.29 18.00 6.67
C ILE A 170 -0.54 19.49 6.70
N ALA A 171 -1.57 19.94 5.99
CA ALA A 171 -1.99 21.33 5.96
C ALA A 171 -3.02 21.65 7.05
N LEU A 172 -3.89 20.69 7.36
CA LEU A 172 -4.94 20.84 8.35
C LEU A 172 -5.16 19.53 9.11
N CYS A 173 -5.22 19.64 10.43
CA CYS A 173 -5.54 18.52 11.31
C CYS A 173 -6.56 18.99 12.34
N ASP A 174 -7.76 18.41 12.30
CA ASP A 174 -8.82 18.59 13.30
C ASP A 174 -9.25 17.19 13.77
N ILE A 175 -9.06 16.94 15.04
CA ILE A 175 -9.44 15.67 15.66
C ILE A 175 -10.85 15.69 16.24
N GLY A 176 -11.58 16.80 16.09
CA GLY A 176 -12.99 16.95 16.43
C GLY A 176 -13.31 16.52 17.85
N LYS A 177 -14.33 15.65 18.00
CA LYS A 177 -14.75 15.13 19.31
C LYS A 177 -13.69 14.33 20.07
N TYR A 178 -12.59 13.99 19.43
CA TYR A 178 -11.48 13.26 20.04
C TYR A 178 -10.40 14.20 20.59
N ASP A 179 -10.59 15.53 20.50
CA ASP A 179 -9.69 16.49 21.09
C ASP A 179 -9.67 16.30 22.62
N GLY A 180 -8.48 16.20 23.18
CA GLY A 180 -8.30 15.87 24.60
C GLY A 180 -8.50 14.38 24.97
N PHE A 181 -8.72 13.49 23.99
CA PHE A 181 -8.77 12.04 24.24
C PHE A 181 -7.43 11.56 24.81
N LYS A 182 -7.44 11.14 26.07
CA LYS A 182 -6.30 10.49 26.70
C LYS A 182 -6.41 8.99 26.45
N ILE A 183 -5.39 8.40 25.87
CA ILE A 183 -5.27 6.93 25.75
C ILE A 183 -5.34 6.38 27.18
N ARG A 184 -6.43 5.69 27.50
CA ARG A 184 -6.58 4.98 28.77
C ARG A 184 -5.63 3.80 28.71
N LYS A 185 -4.51 3.85 29.43
CA LYS A 185 -3.67 2.66 29.60
C LYS A 185 -4.55 1.57 30.22
N PRO A 186 -4.58 0.35 29.66
CA PRO A 186 -5.25 -0.75 30.35
C PRO A 186 -4.67 -0.85 31.76
N ASP A 187 -5.53 -0.95 32.75
CA ASP A 187 -5.12 -1.13 34.13
C ASP A 187 -4.14 -2.32 34.13
N SER A 188 -2.89 -2.06 34.47
CA SER A 188 -1.93 -3.13 34.71
C SER A 188 -2.56 -4.04 35.74
N GLU A 189 -2.89 -5.26 35.35
CA GLU A 189 -3.40 -6.27 36.24
C GLU A 189 -2.58 -6.25 37.53
N LYS A 190 -3.28 -5.98 38.62
CA LYS A 190 -2.76 -6.11 39.98
C LYS A 190 -2.49 -7.58 40.29
#